data_9f5068d42f516463bb4ceadfca26f91b
#
_entry.id   9f5068d42f516463bb4ceadfca26f91b
#
_cell.length_a   1.000
_cell.length_b   1.000
_cell.length_c   1.000
_cell.angle_alpha   90.00
_cell.angle_beta   90.00
_cell.angle_gamma   90.00
#
_symmetry.space_group_name_H-M   'P 1'
#
loop_
_entity.id
_entity.type
_entity.pdbx_description
1 polymer ?
#
loop_
_entity_poly.entity_id
_entity_poly.type
_entity_poly.pdbx_seq_one_letter_code
_entity_poly.pdbx_strand_id
1 'polypeptide(L)'
;MNYGKRSTSKKRNALISRTSMLEKRAHVSFIRVLFTALIAVCVMVVCLGIGSFRGVIAGAPDVNDVDISPLGYATFLYDDQGTQMRQLSAPTSNRLPVSLDQIPVSLQHAVVAIEDERFYEHNGIDVRGIARAAMKAITTGNFSEGASTITQQLLKNNVFTDWTNESTQLERFTRKFQEQYLAVQIEKKYDKNVILENYLNTINLGAGSYGVQAASKKYFNKDVWDLNLSECATLAGITQNPTKFNPITNPKANSKRRKEVLDHMLDQNYISQDEYNAALNDDVYSRIQAAQLENTEEESTVYTYFEDEVTNQVISDLMNIKGYTKTQATNLLYSGGLKIMTTLDSNMQQILDEEYANPDNYPANVQYELDYALTVQSPDGKQTNYSKEMLQLYFRDQDPEFDLLFDSPEEGQQYVDQYKANILADGSTVVSERVNFAPQPQSSMTVIDQHTGYVKALIGGRGEKTASLTLNRATDTTRQPGSTFKIVSTYAPALNEKGDTLATTFMDEPYEYPDGSPVNNASRSYGGETTIRKAIQNSINVVAV
;
A
#
# COMPACT_ATOMS: atom_id res chain seq x y z
N MET A 1 -51.05 1.70 72.70
CA MET A 1 -51.97 2.28 71.71
C MET A 1 -53.36 2.41 72.35
N ASN A 2 -53.94 3.61 72.33
CA ASN A 2 -55.22 3.83 73.01
C ASN A 2 -56.39 3.56 72.04
N TYR A 3 -57.03 2.39 72.19
CA TYR A 3 -58.12 1.88 71.35
C TYR A 3 -59.51 2.30 71.82
N GLY A 4 -59.61 3.34 72.68
CA GLY A 4 -60.92 3.80 73.18
C GLY A 4 -61.86 4.30 72.14
N LYS A 5 -63.19 4.11 72.25
CA LYS A 5 -64.27 4.53 71.32
C LYS A 5 -64.16 5.99 70.87
N ARG A 6 -63.67 6.92 71.73
CA ARG A 6 -63.47 8.34 71.41
C ARG A 6 -62.31 8.57 70.46
N SER A 7 -61.22 7.79 70.57
CA SER A 7 -60.03 7.90 69.74
C SER A 7 -60.31 7.34 68.32
N THR A 8 -61.01 6.23 68.22
CA THR A 8 -61.45 5.63 66.96
C THR A 8 -62.45 6.52 66.21
N SER A 9 -63.40 7.15 66.94
CA SER A 9 -64.34 8.08 66.36
C SER A 9 -63.66 9.37 65.83
N LYS A 10 -62.69 9.93 66.57
CA LYS A 10 -61.91 11.09 66.10
C LYS A 10 -61.09 10.75 64.83
N LYS A 11 -60.44 9.62 64.83
CA LYS A 11 -59.68 9.11 63.65
C LYS A 11 -60.61 8.86 62.46
N ARG A 12 -61.79 8.24 62.70
CA ARG A 12 -62.81 8.00 61.67
C ARG A 12 -63.36 9.31 61.10
N ASN A 13 -63.70 10.29 61.95
CA ASN A 13 -64.20 11.60 61.53
C ASN A 13 -63.15 12.41 60.77
N ALA A 14 -61.86 12.34 61.19
CA ALA A 14 -60.75 12.94 60.44
C ALA A 14 -60.53 12.27 59.08
N LEU A 15 -60.73 10.95 58.97
CA LEU A 15 -60.65 10.19 57.72
C LEU A 15 -61.83 10.49 56.77
N ILE A 16 -63.01 10.86 57.33
CA ILE A 16 -64.26 11.08 56.56
C ILE A 16 -64.53 12.58 56.34
N SER A 17 -63.76 13.51 56.95
CA SER A 17 -63.93 14.93 56.76
C SER A 17 -63.81 15.31 55.26
N ARG A 18 -64.70 16.16 54.77
CA ARG A 18 -64.75 16.57 53.35
C ARG A 18 -63.41 17.15 52.88
N THR A 19 -62.72 17.90 53.71
CA THR A 19 -61.41 18.47 53.47
C THR A 19 -60.32 17.38 53.37
N SER A 20 -60.24 16.43 54.32
CA SER A 20 -59.26 15.32 54.29
C SER A 20 -59.52 14.34 53.14
N MET A 21 -60.77 14.16 52.73
CA MET A 21 -61.10 13.37 51.53
C MET A 21 -60.71 14.07 50.22
N LEU A 22 -60.87 15.39 50.15
CA LEU A 22 -60.42 16.17 49.02
C LEU A 22 -58.88 16.20 48.91
N GLU A 23 -58.15 16.38 50.03
CA GLU A 23 -56.70 16.26 50.08
C GLU A 23 -56.18 14.88 49.65
N LYS A 24 -56.82 13.80 50.13
CA LYS A 24 -56.44 12.45 49.74
C LYS A 24 -56.74 12.18 48.26
N ARG A 25 -57.87 12.69 47.74
CA ARG A 25 -58.17 12.59 46.30
C ARG A 25 -57.17 13.38 45.48
N ALA A 26 -56.80 14.56 45.89
CA ALA A 26 -55.76 15.36 45.24
C ALA A 26 -54.40 14.66 45.25
N HIS A 27 -53.97 14.09 46.39
CA HIS A 27 -52.71 13.29 46.49
C HIS A 27 -52.73 12.07 45.58
N VAL A 28 -53.84 11.27 45.58
CA VAL A 28 -53.97 10.11 44.72
C VAL A 28 -53.98 10.50 43.24
N SER A 29 -54.68 11.60 42.90
CA SER A 29 -54.68 12.11 41.51
C SER A 29 -53.31 12.60 41.13
N PHE A 30 -52.57 13.32 41.99
CA PHE A 30 -51.23 13.76 41.75
C PHE A 30 -50.27 12.56 41.52
N ILE A 31 -50.31 11.53 42.39
CA ILE A 31 -49.50 10.32 42.18
C ILE A 31 -49.86 9.59 40.89
N ARG A 32 -51.14 9.51 40.53
CA ARG A 32 -51.56 8.93 39.24
C ARG A 32 -51.01 9.73 38.04
N VAL A 33 -51.09 11.03 38.08
CA VAL A 33 -50.53 11.92 37.01
C VAL A 33 -49.02 11.76 36.94
N LEU A 34 -48.32 11.76 38.07
CA LEU A 34 -46.87 11.55 38.12
C LEU A 34 -46.49 10.17 37.53
N PHE A 35 -47.20 9.11 37.91
CA PHE A 35 -46.95 7.76 37.42
C PHE A 35 -47.24 7.60 35.93
N THR A 36 -48.36 8.19 35.44
CA THR A 36 -48.66 8.22 34.00
C THR A 36 -47.65 9.08 33.21
N ALA A 37 -47.20 10.16 33.75
CA ALA A 37 -46.13 10.98 33.12
C ALA A 37 -44.80 10.18 33.07
N LEU A 38 -44.43 9.46 34.16
CA LEU A 38 -43.25 8.63 34.16
C LEU A 38 -43.33 7.49 33.10
N ILE A 39 -44.50 6.81 33.02
CA ILE A 39 -44.73 5.80 31.98
C ILE A 39 -44.62 6.41 30.60
N ALA A 40 -45.23 7.58 30.35
CA ALA A 40 -45.18 8.27 29.06
C ALA A 40 -43.74 8.64 28.66
N VAL A 41 -42.93 9.12 29.62
CA VAL A 41 -41.52 9.39 29.43
C VAL A 41 -40.73 8.10 29.12
N CYS A 42 -40.96 7.01 29.85
CA CYS A 42 -40.35 5.71 29.59
C CYS A 42 -40.70 5.19 28.16
N VAL A 43 -41.96 5.28 27.77
CA VAL A 43 -42.42 4.89 26.43
C VAL A 43 -41.75 5.78 25.36
N MET A 44 -41.69 7.08 25.59
CA MET A 44 -41.06 8.03 24.66
C MET A 44 -39.56 7.69 24.49
N VAL A 45 -38.83 7.44 25.58
CA VAL A 45 -37.41 7.05 25.56
C VAL A 45 -37.22 5.75 24.79
N VAL A 46 -38.08 4.75 25.02
CA VAL A 46 -38.05 3.48 24.27
C VAL A 46 -38.33 3.69 22.79
N CYS A 47 -39.33 4.49 22.44
CA CYS A 47 -39.66 4.79 21.04
C CYS A 47 -38.54 5.55 20.33
N LEU A 48 -37.93 6.53 21.00
CA LEU A 48 -36.78 7.27 20.48
C LEU A 48 -35.58 6.32 20.31
N GLY A 49 -35.33 5.43 21.27
CA GLY A 49 -34.27 4.43 21.18
C GLY A 49 -34.46 3.48 19.99
N ILE A 50 -35.66 2.95 19.81
CA ILE A 50 -36.00 2.08 18.66
C ILE A 50 -35.90 2.84 17.34
N GLY A 51 -36.39 4.08 17.29
CA GLY A 51 -36.34 4.91 16.09
C GLY A 51 -34.90 5.25 15.68
N SER A 52 -34.08 5.66 16.64
CA SER A 52 -32.65 5.92 16.41
C SER A 52 -31.89 4.67 15.96
N PHE A 53 -32.15 3.53 16.61
CA PHE A 53 -31.54 2.25 16.25
C PHE A 53 -31.91 1.81 14.82
N ARG A 54 -33.18 1.94 14.43
CA ARG A 54 -33.61 1.67 13.05
C ARG A 54 -32.98 2.62 12.04
N GLY A 55 -32.84 3.90 12.39
CA GLY A 55 -32.17 4.89 11.53
C GLY A 55 -30.69 4.57 11.32
N VAL A 56 -29.99 4.15 12.37
CA VAL A 56 -28.59 3.71 12.28
C VAL A 56 -28.42 2.47 11.41
N ILE A 57 -29.31 1.47 11.58
CA ILE A 57 -29.27 0.23 10.77
C ILE A 57 -29.63 0.51 9.30
N ALA A 58 -30.56 1.41 9.03
CA ALA A 58 -30.93 1.75 7.65
C ALA A 58 -29.78 2.39 6.86
N GLY A 59 -28.78 2.96 7.55
CA GLY A 59 -27.56 3.47 6.94
C GLY A 59 -26.40 2.43 6.91
N ALA A 60 -26.61 1.19 7.36
CA ALA A 60 -25.61 0.14 7.25
C ALA A 60 -25.55 -0.40 5.80
N PRO A 61 -24.35 -0.85 5.34
CA PRO A 61 -24.23 -1.56 4.08
C PRO A 61 -25.16 -2.77 3.99
N ASP A 62 -25.64 -3.08 2.77
CA ASP A 62 -26.42 -4.32 2.57
C ASP A 62 -25.50 -5.54 2.78
N VAL A 63 -25.94 -6.46 3.59
CA VAL A 63 -25.20 -7.70 3.90
C VAL A 63 -24.85 -8.52 2.66
N ASN A 64 -25.65 -8.43 1.61
CA ASN A 64 -25.40 -9.15 0.36
C ASN A 64 -24.23 -8.56 -0.41
N ASP A 65 -24.00 -7.27 -0.28
CA ASP A 65 -22.94 -6.51 -0.94
C ASP A 65 -21.64 -6.46 -0.08
N VAL A 66 -21.71 -6.93 1.18
CA VAL A 66 -20.55 -6.94 2.06
C VAL A 66 -19.59 -8.06 1.67
N ASP A 67 -18.41 -7.65 1.23
CA ASP A 67 -17.23 -8.51 1.08
C ASP A 67 -16.35 -8.40 2.34
N ILE A 68 -16.12 -9.53 2.99
CA ILE A 68 -15.25 -9.63 4.17
C ILE A 68 -13.81 -9.98 3.83
N SER A 69 -13.50 -10.18 2.54
CA SER A 69 -12.15 -10.52 2.08
C SER A 69 -11.17 -9.39 2.40
N PRO A 70 -9.91 -9.71 2.67
CA PRO A 70 -8.88 -8.71 2.91
C PRO A 70 -8.74 -7.74 1.73
N LEU A 71 -8.61 -6.46 2.04
CA LEU A 71 -8.37 -5.42 1.03
C LEU A 71 -6.87 -5.25 0.81
N GLY A 72 -6.43 -5.37 -0.44
CA GLY A 72 -5.07 -5.09 -0.85
C GLY A 72 -4.10 -6.24 -0.60
N TYR A 73 -3.83 -6.97 -1.65
CA TYR A 73 -2.78 -7.99 -1.72
C TYR A 73 -1.59 -7.46 -2.50
N ALA A 74 -0.38 -7.91 -2.13
CA ALA A 74 0.81 -7.63 -2.89
C ALA A 74 0.73 -8.25 -4.30
N THR A 75 1.15 -7.50 -5.29
CA THR A 75 1.33 -7.98 -6.66
C THR A 75 2.76 -8.46 -6.86
N PHE A 76 2.95 -9.47 -7.66
CA PHE A 76 4.27 -10.04 -7.93
C PHE A 76 4.60 -9.99 -9.42
N LEU A 77 5.83 -9.59 -9.75
CA LEU A 77 6.42 -9.68 -11.07
C LEU A 77 7.25 -10.96 -11.17
N TYR A 78 7.16 -11.63 -12.31
CA TYR A 78 7.91 -12.86 -12.62
C TYR A 78 8.65 -12.69 -13.94
N ASP A 79 9.85 -13.27 -14.06
CA ASP A 79 10.61 -13.33 -15.30
C ASP A 79 10.00 -14.37 -16.29
N ASP A 80 10.64 -14.57 -17.41
CA ASP A 80 10.18 -15.50 -18.47
C ASP A 80 10.30 -16.98 -18.07
N GLN A 81 11.03 -17.31 -16.99
CA GLN A 81 11.13 -18.63 -16.40
C GLN A 81 10.12 -18.86 -15.27
N GLY A 82 9.37 -17.82 -14.87
CA GLY A 82 8.46 -17.85 -13.74
C GLY A 82 9.15 -17.66 -12.39
N THR A 83 10.39 -17.17 -12.37
CA THR A 83 11.09 -16.78 -11.14
C THR A 83 10.56 -15.45 -10.65
N GLN A 84 10.25 -15.33 -9.36
CA GLN A 84 9.79 -14.08 -8.77
C GLN A 84 10.91 -13.04 -8.80
N MET A 85 10.65 -11.91 -9.47
CA MET A 85 11.57 -10.78 -9.57
C MET A 85 11.34 -9.74 -8.48
N ARG A 86 10.08 -9.34 -8.32
CA ARG A 86 9.70 -8.20 -7.46
C ARG A 86 8.34 -8.38 -6.84
N GLN A 87 8.21 -7.89 -5.60
CA GLN A 87 6.92 -7.64 -4.97
C GLN A 87 6.55 -6.17 -5.10
N LEU A 88 5.38 -5.88 -5.71
CA LEU A 88 4.79 -4.55 -5.76
C LEU A 88 3.72 -4.45 -4.67
N SER A 89 3.84 -3.49 -3.77
CA SER A 89 2.83 -3.27 -2.73
C SER A 89 2.71 -1.79 -2.36
N ALA A 90 1.49 -1.31 -2.21
CA ALA A 90 1.27 -0.03 -1.53
C ALA A 90 1.61 -0.18 -0.03
N PRO A 91 1.92 0.91 0.67
CA PRO A 91 2.29 0.85 2.10
C PRO A 91 1.28 0.13 3.01
N THR A 92 0.00 0.06 2.60
CA THR A 92 -1.09 -0.61 3.33
C THR A 92 -1.49 -1.96 2.73
N SER A 93 -0.81 -2.45 1.71
CA SER A 93 -1.20 -3.62 0.90
C SER A 93 -0.18 -4.74 0.94
N ASN A 94 0.75 -4.70 1.89
CA ASN A 94 1.70 -5.80 2.11
C ASN A 94 0.98 -6.97 2.81
N ARG A 95 0.10 -7.66 2.06
CA ARG A 95 -0.61 -8.88 2.48
C ARG A 95 -0.24 -10.03 1.59
N LEU A 96 0.11 -11.14 2.23
CA LEU A 96 0.35 -12.42 1.59
C LEU A 96 -0.77 -13.36 2.03
N PRO A 97 -1.73 -13.69 1.16
CA PRO A 97 -2.86 -14.52 1.54
C PRO A 97 -2.42 -15.94 1.83
N VAL A 98 -2.96 -16.51 2.91
CA VAL A 98 -2.79 -17.91 3.27
C VAL A 98 -4.12 -18.49 3.68
N SER A 99 -4.38 -19.76 3.34
CA SER A 99 -5.56 -20.46 3.78
C SER A 99 -5.45 -20.86 5.27
N LEU A 100 -6.58 -21.06 5.92
CA LEU A 100 -6.61 -21.34 7.36
C LEU A 100 -5.85 -22.64 7.74
N ASP A 101 -5.85 -23.62 6.86
CA ASP A 101 -5.13 -24.89 7.04
C ASP A 101 -3.59 -24.72 6.99
N GLN A 102 -3.11 -23.67 6.36
CA GLN A 102 -1.68 -23.30 6.37
C GLN A 102 -1.28 -22.52 7.64
N ILE A 103 -2.23 -21.96 8.37
CA ILE A 103 -1.95 -21.22 9.59
C ILE A 103 -1.87 -22.19 10.78
N PRO A 104 -0.78 -22.22 11.56
CA PRO A 104 -0.67 -23.09 12.72
C PRO A 104 -1.85 -22.95 13.68
N VAL A 105 -2.36 -24.06 14.15
CA VAL A 105 -3.48 -24.08 15.13
C VAL A 105 -3.11 -23.28 16.39
N SER A 106 -1.84 -23.31 16.79
CA SER A 106 -1.33 -22.49 17.91
C SER A 106 -1.49 -20.99 17.67
N LEU A 107 -1.34 -20.49 16.44
CA LEU A 107 -1.58 -19.08 16.12
C LEU A 107 -3.07 -18.75 16.11
N GLN A 108 -3.90 -19.63 15.53
CA GLN A 108 -5.34 -19.47 15.54
C GLN A 108 -5.87 -19.38 16.99
N HIS A 109 -5.44 -20.30 17.85
CA HIS A 109 -5.81 -20.31 19.26
C HIS A 109 -5.25 -19.12 20.05
N ALA A 110 -4.01 -18.69 19.78
CA ALA A 110 -3.41 -17.51 20.43
C ALA A 110 -4.22 -16.24 20.17
N VAL A 111 -4.65 -16.04 18.92
CA VAL A 111 -5.46 -14.89 18.53
C VAL A 111 -6.87 -14.98 19.14
N VAL A 112 -7.52 -16.13 19.06
CA VAL A 112 -8.85 -16.34 19.65
C VAL A 112 -8.80 -16.15 21.16
N ALA A 113 -7.79 -16.71 21.83
CA ALA A 113 -7.65 -16.64 23.29
C ALA A 113 -7.54 -15.20 23.81
N ILE A 114 -6.85 -14.32 23.08
CA ILE A 114 -6.57 -12.96 23.56
C ILE A 114 -7.59 -11.92 23.04
N GLU A 115 -8.18 -12.13 21.86
CA GLU A 115 -9.09 -11.17 21.23
C GLU A 115 -10.56 -11.51 21.46
N ASP A 116 -10.92 -12.80 21.46
CA ASP A 116 -12.31 -13.23 21.48
C ASP A 116 -12.47 -14.65 22.06
N GLU A 117 -12.30 -14.79 23.37
CA GLU A 117 -12.28 -16.05 24.12
C GLU A 117 -13.44 -17.02 23.77
N ARG A 118 -14.62 -16.47 23.45
CA ARG A 118 -15.84 -17.24 23.11
C ARG A 118 -16.19 -17.16 21.63
N PHE A 119 -15.22 -16.93 20.77
CA PHE A 119 -15.42 -16.80 19.32
C PHE A 119 -16.28 -17.90 18.72
N TYR A 120 -16.04 -19.15 19.12
CA TYR A 120 -16.78 -20.31 18.62
C TYR A 120 -18.16 -20.53 19.28
N GLU A 121 -18.50 -19.76 20.33
CA GLU A 121 -19.74 -19.92 21.07
C GLU A 121 -20.83 -18.89 20.71
N HIS A 122 -20.43 -17.67 20.37
CA HIS A 122 -21.38 -16.59 20.07
C HIS A 122 -21.66 -16.47 18.56
N ASN A 123 -22.68 -15.68 18.21
CA ASN A 123 -23.11 -15.42 16.82
C ASN A 123 -22.85 -13.94 16.46
N GLY A 124 -21.59 -13.52 16.35
CA GLY A 124 -21.16 -12.18 15.96
C GLY A 124 -21.05 -11.17 17.10
N ILE A 125 -21.76 -11.37 18.21
CA ILE A 125 -21.71 -10.51 19.40
C ILE A 125 -21.52 -11.36 20.65
N ASP A 126 -20.51 -11.05 21.45
CA ASP A 126 -20.32 -11.65 22.76
C ASP A 126 -21.04 -10.84 23.86
N VAL A 127 -22.31 -11.19 24.12
CA VAL A 127 -23.13 -10.51 25.14
C VAL A 127 -22.54 -10.66 26.55
N ARG A 128 -21.92 -11.82 26.87
CA ARG A 128 -21.27 -12.05 28.18
C ARG A 128 -20.04 -11.16 28.33
N GLY A 129 -19.22 -11.01 27.27
CA GLY A 129 -18.07 -10.12 27.24
C GLY A 129 -18.47 -8.65 27.41
N ILE A 130 -19.52 -8.21 26.72
CA ILE A 130 -20.07 -6.85 26.88
C ILE A 130 -20.54 -6.61 28.32
N ALA A 131 -21.27 -7.55 28.92
CA ALA A 131 -21.74 -7.42 30.29
C ALA A 131 -20.57 -7.38 31.31
N ARG A 132 -19.53 -8.20 31.10
CA ARG A 132 -18.31 -8.22 31.92
C ARG A 132 -17.58 -6.88 31.82
N ALA A 133 -17.34 -6.37 30.60
CA ALA A 133 -16.67 -5.09 30.37
C ALA A 133 -17.45 -3.92 30.97
N ALA A 134 -18.78 -3.90 30.83
CA ALA A 134 -19.64 -2.88 31.44
C ALA A 134 -19.58 -2.92 32.97
N MET A 135 -19.65 -4.11 33.58
CA MET A 135 -19.55 -4.25 35.04
C MET A 135 -18.19 -3.78 35.56
N LYS A 136 -17.10 -4.12 34.88
CA LYS A 136 -15.74 -3.67 35.22
C LYS A 136 -15.59 -2.17 35.08
N ALA A 137 -16.12 -1.56 34.02
CA ALA A 137 -16.13 -0.12 33.84
C ALA A 137 -16.87 0.61 34.99
N ILE A 138 -18.01 0.09 35.42
CA ILE A 138 -18.78 0.66 36.54
C ILE A 138 -18.04 0.50 37.88
N THR A 139 -17.40 -0.64 38.12
CA THR A 139 -16.76 -0.94 39.42
C THR A 139 -15.39 -0.31 39.57
N THR A 140 -14.63 -0.17 38.50
CA THR A 140 -13.24 0.30 38.52
C THR A 140 -13.04 1.70 37.92
N GLY A 141 -14.05 2.25 37.23
CA GLY A 141 -13.93 3.49 36.44
C GLY A 141 -13.05 3.33 35.19
N ASN A 142 -12.61 2.10 34.86
CA ASN A 142 -11.70 1.85 33.77
C ASN A 142 -12.45 1.24 32.56
N PHE A 143 -12.49 1.98 31.44
CA PHE A 143 -13.15 1.61 30.20
C PHE A 143 -12.19 0.94 29.19
N SER A 144 -11.04 0.42 29.62
CA SER A 144 -10.00 -0.11 28.75
C SER A 144 -10.22 -1.57 28.31
N GLU A 145 -11.20 -2.29 28.85
CA GLU A 145 -11.48 -3.67 28.47
C GLU A 145 -12.27 -3.71 27.15
N GLY A 146 -11.68 -4.34 26.14
CA GLY A 146 -12.33 -4.56 24.83
C GLY A 146 -13.42 -5.63 24.92
N ALA A 147 -14.55 -5.39 24.29
CA ALA A 147 -15.64 -6.37 24.15
C ALA A 147 -16.03 -6.55 22.66
N SER A 148 -15.14 -6.18 21.74
CA SER A 148 -15.36 -6.35 20.30
C SER A 148 -14.95 -7.76 19.90
N THR A 149 -15.81 -8.46 19.17
CA THR A 149 -15.52 -9.78 18.64
C THR A 149 -14.58 -9.71 17.43
N ILE A 150 -13.94 -10.84 17.07
CA ILE A 150 -13.16 -11.02 15.84
C ILE A 150 -13.98 -10.58 14.62
N THR A 151 -15.25 -10.99 14.54
CA THR A 151 -16.17 -10.63 13.44
C THR A 151 -16.38 -9.11 13.35
N GLN A 152 -16.57 -8.42 14.48
CA GLN A 152 -16.69 -6.96 14.50
C GLN A 152 -15.41 -6.26 14.07
N GLN A 153 -14.24 -6.78 14.49
CA GLN A 153 -12.94 -6.23 14.08
C GLN A 153 -12.68 -6.42 12.58
N LEU A 154 -13.06 -7.60 12.04
CA LEU A 154 -12.97 -7.86 10.60
C LEU A 154 -13.82 -6.87 9.79
N LEU A 155 -15.08 -6.66 10.18
CA LEU A 155 -15.96 -5.68 9.53
C LEU A 155 -15.43 -4.26 9.63
N LYS A 156 -14.92 -3.87 10.79
CA LYS A 156 -14.28 -2.56 10.98
C LYS A 156 -13.15 -2.34 9.99
N ASN A 157 -12.31 -3.35 9.77
CA ASN A 157 -11.11 -3.22 8.95
C ASN A 157 -11.38 -3.32 7.44
N ASN A 158 -12.37 -4.11 7.01
CA ASN A 158 -12.63 -4.41 5.60
C ASN A 158 -13.85 -3.68 5.02
N VAL A 159 -14.82 -3.30 5.85
CA VAL A 159 -16.08 -2.69 5.39
C VAL A 159 -16.17 -1.22 5.79
N PHE A 160 -15.77 -0.88 7.01
CA PHE A 160 -15.80 0.49 7.53
C PHE A 160 -14.41 1.15 7.45
N THR A 161 -13.78 1.17 6.28
CA THR A 161 -12.39 1.60 6.10
C THR A 161 -12.10 3.05 6.50
N ASP A 162 -13.11 3.92 6.49
CA ASP A 162 -12.99 5.33 6.87
C ASP A 162 -12.98 5.61 8.37
N TRP A 163 -13.02 4.57 9.21
CA TRP A 163 -13.06 4.72 10.67
C TRP A 163 -11.90 5.54 11.26
N THR A 164 -10.79 5.63 10.57
CA THR A 164 -9.62 6.44 10.97
C THR A 164 -9.88 7.94 10.84
N ASN A 165 -10.85 8.35 10.02
CA ASN A 165 -11.21 9.73 9.73
C ASN A 165 -12.37 10.24 10.62
N GLU A 166 -12.94 9.38 11.48
CA GLU A 166 -14.04 9.73 12.37
C GLU A 166 -13.62 10.79 13.40
N SER A 167 -14.28 11.94 13.34
CA SER A 167 -13.99 13.10 14.21
C SER A 167 -14.93 13.20 15.40
N THR A 168 -16.15 12.65 15.31
CA THR A 168 -17.19 12.79 16.32
C THR A 168 -17.49 11.50 17.08
N GLN A 169 -17.98 11.64 18.33
CA GLN A 169 -18.45 10.50 19.12
C GLN A 169 -19.68 9.84 18.48
N LEU A 170 -20.54 10.63 17.82
CA LEU A 170 -21.75 10.10 17.16
C LEU A 170 -21.39 9.17 16.00
N GLU A 171 -20.41 9.53 15.17
CA GLU A 171 -19.90 8.68 14.08
C GLU A 171 -19.40 7.34 14.62
N ARG A 172 -18.59 7.36 15.69
CA ARG A 172 -18.08 6.16 16.35
C ARG A 172 -19.18 5.27 16.92
N PHE A 173 -20.20 5.85 17.53
CA PHE A 173 -21.37 5.11 18.01
C PHE A 173 -22.17 4.51 16.86
N THR A 174 -22.45 5.29 15.82
CA THR A 174 -23.18 4.85 14.64
C THR A 174 -22.50 3.65 14.00
N ARG A 175 -21.22 3.76 13.70
CA ARG A 175 -20.43 2.66 13.16
C ARG A 175 -20.45 1.43 14.10
N LYS A 176 -20.27 1.63 15.40
CA LYS A 176 -20.23 0.52 16.35
C LYS A 176 -21.53 -0.28 16.39
N PHE A 177 -22.67 0.39 16.27
CA PHE A 177 -23.97 -0.30 16.15
C PHE A 177 -24.13 -1.00 14.79
N GLN A 178 -23.65 -0.41 13.72
CA GLN A 178 -23.64 -1.02 12.39
C GLN A 178 -22.73 -2.25 12.34
N GLU A 179 -21.52 -2.18 12.93
CA GLU A 179 -20.63 -3.34 13.11
C GLU A 179 -21.32 -4.49 13.83
N GLN A 180 -21.99 -4.21 14.95
CA GLN A 180 -22.71 -5.23 15.73
C GLN A 180 -23.86 -5.86 14.93
N TYR A 181 -24.64 -5.04 14.23
CA TYR A 181 -25.72 -5.53 13.38
C TYR A 181 -25.18 -6.43 12.26
N LEU A 182 -24.18 -5.94 11.52
CA LEU A 182 -23.57 -6.69 10.42
C LEU A 182 -22.86 -7.96 10.92
N ALA A 183 -22.19 -7.93 12.07
CA ALA A 183 -21.53 -9.11 12.64
C ALA A 183 -22.50 -10.28 12.83
N VAL A 184 -23.72 -10.01 13.34
CA VAL A 184 -24.76 -11.03 13.47
C VAL A 184 -25.25 -11.55 12.11
N GLN A 185 -25.29 -10.70 11.09
CA GLN A 185 -25.73 -11.13 9.76
C GLN A 185 -24.63 -11.90 9.02
N ILE A 186 -23.37 -11.47 9.12
CA ILE A 186 -22.21 -12.13 8.52
C ILE A 186 -22.02 -13.54 9.07
N GLU A 187 -22.19 -13.74 10.38
CA GLU A 187 -22.10 -15.09 10.98
C GLU A 187 -23.26 -16.03 10.64
N LYS A 188 -24.31 -15.53 9.99
CA LYS A 188 -25.33 -16.37 9.34
C LYS A 188 -24.93 -16.77 7.92
N LYS A 189 -24.08 -15.97 7.27
CA LYS A 189 -23.66 -16.14 5.87
C LYS A 189 -22.36 -16.93 5.74
N TYR A 190 -21.45 -16.79 6.69
CA TYR A 190 -20.11 -17.38 6.68
C TYR A 190 -19.83 -18.18 7.94
N ASP A 191 -19.14 -19.31 7.78
CA ASP A 191 -18.69 -20.13 8.91
C ASP A 191 -17.56 -19.44 9.68
N LYS A 192 -17.38 -19.81 10.95
CA LYS A 192 -16.34 -19.30 11.84
C LYS A 192 -14.93 -19.41 11.24
N ASN A 193 -14.64 -20.51 10.55
CA ASN A 193 -13.33 -20.72 9.91
C ASN A 193 -13.06 -19.70 8.79
N VAL A 194 -14.07 -19.41 7.97
CA VAL A 194 -13.96 -18.38 6.91
C VAL A 194 -13.75 -16.99 7.52
N ILE A 195 -14.46 -16.67 8.60
CA ILE A 195 -14.31 -15.40 9.31
C ILE A 195 -12.91 -15.28 9.92
N LEU A 196 -12.41 -16.33 10.57
CA LEU A 196 -11.09 -16.35 11.19
C LEU A 196 -9.98 -16.25 10.13
N GLU A 197 -10.09 -16.98 9.02
CA GLU A 197 -9.15 -16.88 7.90
C GLU A 197 -9.03 -15.45 7.38
N ASN A 198 -10.17 -14.83 7.08
CA ASN A 198 -10.18 -13.45 6.58
C ASN A 198 -9.65 -12.45 7.62
N TYR A 199 -9.94 -12.66 8.91
CA TYR A 199 -9.40 -11.85 9.99
C TYR A 199 -7.87 -11.96 10.07
N LEU A 200 -7.33 -13.19 10.09
CA LEU A 200 -5.88 -13.43 10.17
C LEU A 200 -5.12 -12.91 8.94
N ASN A 201 -5.75 -12.86 7.78
CA ASN A 201 -5.19 -12.25 6.56
C ASN A 201 -5.37 -10.71 6.52
N THR A 202 -6.17 -10.12 7.41
CA THR A 202 -6.49 -8.68 7.39
C THR A 202 -5.73 -7.87 8.43
N ILE A 203 -5.52 -8.41 9.64
CA ILE A 203 -5.08 -7.65 10.82
C ILE A 203 -3.74 -6.93 10.59
N ASN A 204 -3.67 -5.69 11.08
CA ASN A 204 -2.42 -4.93 11.13
C ASN A 204 -1.55 -5.46 12.28
N LEU A 205 -0.38 -5.97 11.95
CA LEU A 205 0.60 -6.51 12.89
C LEU A 205 1.86 -5.65 13.04
N GLY A 206 1.79 -4.38 12.62
CA GLY A 206 2.90 -3.43 12.76
C GLY A 206 3.99 -3.60 11.71
N ALA A 207 4.96 -2.70 11.70
CA ALA A 207 6.10 -2.69 10.75
C ALA A 207 5.67 -2.80 9.27
N GLY A 208 4.51 -2.23 8.91
CA GLY A 208 3.95 -2.32 7.56
C GLY A 208 3.38 -3.68 7.18
N SER A 209 3.24 -4.62 8.13
CA SER A 209 2.77 -5.99 7.86
C SER A 209 1.28 -6.11 8.14
N TYR A 210 0.53 -6.53 7.13
CA TYR A 210 -0.90 -6.81 7.21
C TYR A 210 -1.15 -8.30 6.94
N GLY A 211 -1.83 -8.97 7.88
CA GLY A 211 -2.01 -10.42 7.89
C GLY A 211 -0.80 -11.17 8.44
N VAL A 212 -1.08 -12.41 8.88
CA VAL A 212 -0.13 -13.24 9.64
C VAL A 212 1.07 -13.71 8.83
N GLN A 213 0.91 -13.95 7.52
CA GLN A 213 2.00 -14.41 6.66
C GLN A 213 3.03 -13.28 6.44
N ALA A 214 2.57 -12.06 6.11
CA ALA A 214 3.45 -10.91 5.96
C ALA A 214 4.19 -10.59 7.26
N ALA A 215 3.50 -10.70 8.41
CA ALA A 215 4.11 -10.52 9.72
C ALA A 215 5.13 -11.61 10.05
N SER A 216 4.85 -12.87 9.71
CA SER A 216 5.79 -13.99 9.88
C SER A 216 7.09 -13.75 9.11
N LYS A 217 6.97 -13.38 7.82
CA LYS A 217 8.15 -13.00 7.01
C LYS A 217 8.91 -11.82 7.61
N LYS A 218 8.20 -10.75 7.99
CA LYS A 218 8.82 -9.53 8.51
C LYS A 218 9.56 -9.74 9.83
N TYR A 219 8.97 -10.48 10.77
CA TYR A 219 9.54 -10.62 12.11
C TYR A 219 10.50 -11.81 12.27
N PHE A 220 10.30 -12.89 11.49
CA PHE A 220 11.00 -14.15 11.68
C PHE A 220 11.72 -14.67 10.43
N ASN A 221 11.53 -14.04 9.27
CA ASN A 221 12.00 -14.51 7.96
C ASN A 221 11.54 -15.95 7.65
N LYS A 222 10.34 -16.32 8.11
CA LYS A 222 9.72 -17.64 7.98
C LYS A 222 8.35 -17.57 7.33
N ASP A 223 7.91 -18.66 6.74
CA ASP A 223 6.50 -18.85 6.42
C ASP A 223 5.68 -19.07 7.69
N VAL A 224 4.39 -18.71 7.65
CA VAL A 224 3.53 -18.76 8.85
C VAL A 224 3.37 -20.18 9.40
N TRP A 225 3.39 -21.19 8.53
CA TRP A 225 3.29 -22.60 8.93
C TRP A 225 4.53 -23.15 9.67
N ASP A 226 5.65 -22.44 9.62
CA ASP A 226 6.91 -22.79 10.31
C ASP A 226 7.05 -22.11 11.69
N LEU A 227 6.02 -21.38 12.13
CA LEU A 227 6.05 -20.68 13.41
C LEU A 227 5.85 -21.64 14.58
N ASN A 228 6.67 -21.48 15.62
CA ASN A 228 6.49 -22.16 16.90
C ASN A 228 5.50 -21.41 17.81
N LEU A 229 5.11 -22.02 18.93
CA LEU A 229 4.13 -21.46 19.88
C LEU A 229 4.54 -20.07 20.40
N SER A 230 5.82 -19.87 20.71
CA SER A 230 6.32 -18.58 21.22
C SER A 230 6.21 -17.47 20.18
N GLU A 231 6.53 -17.78 18.92
CA GLU A 231 6.39 -16.87 17.78
C GLU A 231 4.91 -16.55 17.50
N CYS A 232 4.03 -17.57 17.55
CA CYS A 232 2.57 -17.39 17.45
C CYS A 232 2.02 -16.44 18.53
N ALA A 233 2.40 -16.67 19.79
CA ALA A 233 1.99 -15.81 20.90
C ALA A 233 2.57 -14.38 20.79
N THR A 234 3.76 -14.22 20.20
CA THR A 234 4.37 -12.93 19.92
C THR A 234 3.55 -12.14 18.91
N LEU A 235 3.15 -12.76 17.78
CA LEU A 235 2.30 -12.13 16.77
C LEU A 235 0.92 -11.78 17.32
N ALA A 236 0.27 -12.72 18.03
CA ALA A 236 -1.03 -12.46 18.64
C ALA A 236 -0.98 -11.31 19.65
N GLY A 237 0.15 -11.10 20.31
CA GLY A 237 0.35 -9.97 21.22
C GLY A 237 0.36 -8.58 20.56
N ILE A 238 0.54 -8.51 19.24
CA ILE A 238 0.62 -7.22 18.51
C ILE A 238 -0.78 -6.65 18.23
N THR A 239 -1.79 -7.50 18.08
CA THR A 239 -3.13 -7.18 17.54
C THR A 239 -3.80 -5.97 18.19
N GLN A 240 -3.71 -5.85 19.51
CA GLN A 240 -4.38 -4.80 20.29
C GLN A 240 -3.86 -3.39 19.95
N ASN A 241 -2.54 -3.24 19.77
CA ASN A 241 -1.91 -1.96 19.46
C ASN A 241 -0.57 -2.20 18.73
N PRO A 242 -0.59 -2.22 17.38
CA PRO A 242 0.57 -2.57 16.56
C PRO A 242 1.81 -1.69 16.77
N THR A 243 1.63 -0.44 17.15
CA THR A 243 2.75 0.47 17.46
C THR A 243 3.35 0.19 18.84
N LYS A 244 2.49 0.06 19.87
CA LYS A 244 2.91 -0.15 21.26
C LYS A 244 3.56 -1.51 21.48
N PHE A 245 3.01 -2.54 20.83
CA PHE A 245 3.45 -3.93 21.00
C PHE A 245 4.29 -4.44 19.84
N ASN A 246 4.91 -3.54 19.06
CA ASN A 246 5.83 -3.93 18.01
C ASN A 246 7.08 -4.60 18.63
N PRO A 247 7.40 -5.86 18.27
CA PRO A 247 8.50 -6.59 18.90
C PRO A 247 9.90 -6.10 18.49
N ILE A 248 10.03 -5.35 17.37
CA ILE A 248 11.29 -4.73 16.94
C ILE A 248 11.56 -3.48 17.77
N THR A 249 10.60 -2.55 17.82
CA THR A 249 10.80 -1.24 18.46
C THR A 249 10.53 -1.26 19.96
N ASN A 250 9.64 -2.16 20.45
CA ASN A 250 9.23 -2.26 21.84
C ASN A 250 9.22 -3.71 22.35
N PRO A 251 10.37 -4.45 22.32
CA PRO A 251 10.42 -5.87 22.67
C PRO A 251 9.95 -6.14 24.10
N LYS A 252 10.23 -5.25 25.06
CA LYS A 252 9.78 -5.40 26.47
C LYS A 252 8.26 -5.32 26.62
N ALA A 253 7.61 -4.43 25.90
CA ALA A 253 6.15 -4.31 25.94
C ALA A 253 5.48 -5.51 25.27
N ASN A 254 6.02 -5.97 24.12
CA ASN A 254 5.55 -7.16 23.45
C ASN A 254 5.77 -8.42 24.31
N SER A 255 6.93 -8.57 24.98
CA SER A 255 7.20 -9.71 25.87
C SER A 255 6.19 -9.84 26.99
N LYS A 256 5.81 -8.72 27.60
CA LYS A 256 4.74 -8.72 28.60
C LYS A 256 3.40 -9.15 27.99
N ARG A 257 3.07 -8.65 26.80
CA ARG A 257 1.81 -9.00 26.12
C ARG A 257 1.81 -10.45 25.63
N ARG A 258 2.94 -10.97 25.13
CA ARG A 258 3.13 -12.39 24.80
C ARG A 258 2.81 -13.29 26.00
N LYS A 259 3.32 -12.91 27.19
CA LYS A 259 2.99 -13.64 28.41
C LYS A 259 1.48 -13.65 28.69
N GLU A 260 0.81 -12.51 28.54
CA GLU A 260 -0.66 -12.42 28.69
C GLU A 260 -1.38 -13.36 27.71
N VAL A 261 -0.93 -13.44 26.44
CA VAL A 261 -1.46 -14.37 25.45
C VAL A 261 -1.29 -15.83 25.91
N LEU A 262 -0.10 -16.20 26.35
CA LEU A 262 0.19 -17.56 26.85
C LEU A 262 -0.64 -17.89 28.11
N ASP A 263 -0.80 -16.93 29.04
CA ASP A 263 -1.68 -17.07 30.21
C ASP A 263 -3.12 -17.41 29.78
N HIS A 264 -3.68 -16.66 28.82
CA HIS A 264 -5.03 -16.90 28.30
C HIS A 264 -5.16 -18.25 27.57
N MET A 265 -4.12 -18.65 26.81
CA MET A 265 -4.11 -19.95 26.15
C MET A 265 -4.10 -21.12 27.16
N LEU A 266 -3.35 -20.98 28.25
CA LEU A 266 -3.30 -21.95 29.32
C LEU A 266 -4.64 -22.02 30.09
N ASP A 267 -5.20 -20.87 30.48
CA ASP A 267 -6.48 -20.78 31.21
C ASP A 267 -7.65 -21.39 30.40
N GLN A 268 -7.59 -21.28 29.07
CA GLN A 268 -8.58 -21.82 28.15
C GLN A 268 -8.25 -23.25 27.68
N ASN A 269 -7.22 -23.89 28.24
CA ASN A 269 -6.77 -25.24 27.90
C ASN A 269 -6.38 -25.46 26.44
N TYR A 270 -5.92 -24.43 25.74
CA TYR A 270 -5.33 -24.56 24.41
C TYR A 270 -3.90 -25.08 24.43
N ILE A 271 -3.18 -24.90 25.53
CA ILE A 271 -1.83 -25.40 25.75
C ILE A 271 -1.70 -26.03 27.14
N SER A 272 -0.79 -26.99 27.29
CA SER A 272 -0.39 -27.57 28.56
C SER A 272 0.56 -26.66 29.35
N GLN A 273 0.73 -26.94 30.65
CA GLN A 273 1.68 -26.24 31.50
C GLN A 273 3.14 -26.37 31.00
N ASP A 274 3.51 -27.50 30.41
CA ASP A 274 4.84 -27.73 29.88
C ASP A 274 5.09 -26.89 28.61
N GLU A 275 4.11 -26.84 27.71
CA GLU A 275 4.18 -25.97 26.50
C GLU A 275 4.22 -24.48 26.88
N TYR A 276 3.43 -24.08 27.88
CA TYR A 276 3.48 -22.72 28.41
C TYR A 276 4.88 -22.38 28.93
N ASN A 277 5.46 -23.24 29.77
CA ASN A 277 6.80 -23.01 30.35
C ASN A 277 7.88 -22.97 29.25
N ALA A 278 7.81 -23.86 28.27
CA ALA A 278 8.72 -23.89 27.13
C ALA A 278 8.62 -22.60 26.30
N ALA A 279 7.41 -22.19 25.95
CA ALA A 279 7.18 -20.97 25.17
C ALA A 279 7.58 -19.68 25.92
N LEU A 280 7.37 -19.66 27.24
CA LEU A 280 7.75 -18.49 28.06
C LEU A 280 9.27 -18.29 28.13
N ASN A 281 10.03 -19.39 28.19
CA ASN A 281 11.49 -19.39 28.29
C ASN A 281 12.19 -19.32 26.91
N ASP A 282 11.45 -19.33 25.81
CA ASP A 282 12.01 -19.28 24.46
C ASP A 282 12.53 -17.87 24.12
N ASP A 283 13.75 -17.83 23.55
CA ASP A 283 14.44 -16.59 23.17
C ASP A 283 13.99 -16.08 21.79
N VAL A 284 12.69 -15.76 21.69
CA VAL A 284 12.08 -15.29 20.45
C VAL A 284 12.63 -13.94 19.97
N TYR A 285 13.05 -13.07 20.89
CA TYR A 285 13.48 -11.71 20.53
C TYR A 285 14.87 -11.66 19.89
N SER A 286 15.77 -12.56 20.24
CA SER A 286 17.06 -12.70 19.55
C SER A 286 16.86 -13.17 18.11
N ARG A 287 15.88 -14.05 17.84
CA ARG A 287 15.54 -14.45 16.47
C ARG A 287 14.97 -13.29 15.65
N ILE A 288 14.12 -12.44 16.26
CA ILE A 288 13.62 -11.24 15.59
C ILE A 288 14.75 -10.28 15.24
N GLN A 289 15.74 -10.09 16.13
CA GLN A 289 16.91 -9.26 15.86
C GLN A 289 17.76 -9.83 14.72
N ALA A 290 17.99 -11.15 14.71
CA ALA A 290 18.72 -11.82 13.63
C ALA A 290 18.01 -11.65 12.27
N ALA A 291 16.69 -11.86 12.21
CA ALA A 291 15.90 -11.67 11.01
C ALA A 291 15.94 -10.21 10.49
N GLN A 292 16.03 -9.21 11.40
CA GLN A 292 16.18 -7.81 10.96
C GLN A 292 17.57 -7.54 10.35
N LEU A 293 18.63 -8.18 10.85
CA LEU A 293 19.97 -8.04 10.28
C LEU A 293 20.07 -8.69 8.89
N GLU A 294 19.46 -9.86 8.71
CA GLU A 294 19.38 -10.51 7.39
C GLU A 294 18.60 -9.67 6.37
N ASN A 295 17.50 -9.04 6.79
CA ASN A 295 16.68 -8.18 5.94
C ASN A 295 17.33 -6.81 5.64
N THR A 296 18.48 -6.47 6.21
CA THR A 296 19.24 -5.24 5.88
C THR A 296 20.12 -5.38 4.64
N GLU A 297 20.33 -6.58 4.11
CA GLU A 297 20.87 -6.80 2.75
C GLU A 297 19.74 -6.66 1.69
N GLU A 298 18.91 -5.65 1.83
CA GLU A 298 17.63 -5.53 1.14
C GLU A 298 17.76 -5.33 -0.36
N GLU A 299 16.83 -5.99 -1.08
CA GLU A 299 16.35 -5.60 -2.40
C GLU A 299 16.25 -4.08 -2.49
N SER A 300 16.94 -3.50 -3.45
CA SER A 300 16.83 -2.09 -3.78
C SER A 300 15.35 -1.71 -3.85
N THR A 301 14.92 -0.71 -3.09
CA THR A 301 13.55 -0.17 -3.18
C THR A 301 13.28 0.52 -4.50
N VAL A 302 14.34 0.79 -5.27
CA VAL A 302 14.29 1.40 -6.59
C VAL A 302 13.97 0.34 -7.64
N TYR A 303 12.91 0.58 -8.42
CA TYR A 303 12.57 -0.28 -9.55
C TYR A 303 13.58 -0.11 -10.69
N THR A 304 13.89 -1.22 -11.36
CA THR A 304 14.68 -1.18 -12.60
C THR A 304 13.90 -0.45 -13.70
N TYR A 305 14.58 -0.09 -14.80
CA TYR A 305 13.89 0.52 -15.95
C TYR A 305 12.86 -0.43 -16.58
N PHE A 306 13.14 -1.73 -16.57
CA PHE A 306 12.21 -2.73 -17.04
C PHE A 306 10.97 -2.83 -16.14
N GLU A 307 11.15 -2.84 -14.82
CA GLU A 307 10.04 -2.90 -13.85
C GLU A 307 9.16 -1.64 -13.93
N ASP A 308 9.76 -0.45 -14.10
CA ASP A 308 9.01 0.78 -14.32
C ASP A 308 8.14 0.69 -15.59
N GLU A 309 8.71 0.17 -16.69
CA GLU A 309 7.97 0.01 -17.94
C GLU A 309 6.84 -1.01 -17.81
N VAL A 310 7.06 -2.14 -17.13
CA VAL A 310 6.02 -3.12 -16.85
C VAL A 310 4.88 -2.48 -16.05
N THR A 311 5.18 -1.69 -15.03
CA THR A 311 4.13 -1.02 -14.24
C THR A 311 3.34 -0.02 -15.08
N ASN A 312 4.00 0.76 -15.93
CA ASN A 312 3.36 1.69 -16.84
C ASN A 312 2.46 0.98 -17.87
N GLN A 313 2.95 -0.10 -18.46
CA GLN A 313 2.20 -0.89 -19.43
C GLN A 313 0.97 -1.54 -18.80
N VAL A 314 1.10 -2.17 -17.62
CA VAL A 314 -0.03 -2.79 -16.92
C VAL A 314 -1.10 -1.75 -16.56
N ILE A 315 -0.72 -0.57 -16.08
CA ILE A 315 -1.69 0.52 -15.82
C ILE A 315 -2.38 0.92 -17.12
N SER A 316 -1.63 1.11 -18.20
CA SER A 316 -2.16 1.47 -19.52
C SER A 316 -3.14 0.41 -20.06
N ASP A 317 -2.79 -0.87 -19.95
CA ASP A 317 -3.62 -1.98 -20.41
C ASP A 317 -4.91 -2.11 -19.59
N LEU A 318 -4.83 -1.94 -18.26
CA LEU A 318 -6.01 -1.92 -17.40
C LEU A 318 -6.95 -0.75 -17.77
N MET A 319 -6.41 0.41 -18.13
CA MET A 319 -7.22 1.55 -18.59
C MET A 319 -7.83 1.28 -19.97
N ASN A 320 -7.03 0.85 -20.93
CA ASN A 320 -7.43 0.77 -22.34
C ASN A 320 -8.27 -0.49 -22.65
N ILE A 321 -7.95 -1.63 -22.02
CA ILE A 321 -8.60 -2.92 -22.30
C ILE A 321 -9.77 -3.17 -21.34
N LYS A 322 -9.61 -2.82 -20.05
CA LYS A 322 -10.63 -3.06 -19.02
C LYS A 322 -11.49 -1.84 -18.71
N GLY A 323 -11.16 -0.65 -19.23
CA GLY A 323 -11.90 0.57 -19.02
C GLY A 323 -11.77 1.18 -17.62
N TYR A 324 -10.73 0.80 -16.87
CA TYR A 324 -10.51 1.35 -15.53
C TYR A 324 -10.02 2.80 -15.59
N THR A 325 -10.34 3.60 -14.58
CA THR A 325 -9.67 4.88 -14.38
C THR A 325 -8.21 4.64 -13.95
N LYS A 326 -7.36 5.63 -14.14
CA LYS A 326 -5.94 5.54 -13.71
C LYS A 326 -5.81 5.16 -12.23
N THR A 327 -6.64 5.76 -11.37
CA THR A 327 -6.66 5.45 -9.93
C THR A 327 -7.05 3.99 -9.67
N GLN A 328 -8.08 3.47 -10.34
CA GLN A 328 -8.48 2.06 -10.21
C GLN A 328 -7.38 1.11 -10.70
N ALA A 329 -6.78 1.40 -11.86
CA ALA A 329 -5.68 0.61 -12.42
C ALA A 329 -4.46 0.60 -11.49
N THR A 330 -4.07 1.77 -10.94
CA THR A 330 -2.96 1.88 -9.98
C THR A 330 -3.26 1.11 -8.69
N ASN A 331 -4.47 1.25 -8.15
CA ASN A 331 -4.86 0.49 -6.96
C ASN A 331 -4.85 -1.02 -7.21
N LEU A 332 -5.33 -1.47 -8.36
CA LEU A 332 -5.30 -2.89 -8.72
C LEU A 332 -3.86 -3.39 -8.88
N LEU A 333 -2.97 -2.60 -9.52
CA LEU A 333 -1.56 -2.96 -9.65
C LEU A 333 -0.87 -3.15 -8.30
N TYR A 334 -1.04 -2.22 -7.37
CA TYR A 334 -0.30 -2.24 -6.09
C TYR A 334 -1.02 -2.97 -4.95
N SER A 335 -2.30 -3.26 -5.12
CA SER A 335 -3.15 -3.81 -4.04
C SER A 335 -4.07 -4.94 -4.48
N GLY A 336 -4.03 -5.34 -5.75
CA GLY A 336 -4.96 -6.32 -6.31
C GLY A 336 -4.46 -7.75 -6.31
N GLY A 337 -3.24 -8.02 -5.84
CA GLY A 337 -2.69 -9.37 -5.78
C GLY A 337 -2.42 -9.99 -7.15
N LEU A 338 -2.02 -9.18 -8.13
CA LEU A 338 -1.77 -9.65 -9.48
C LEU A 338 -0.50 -10.53 -9.53
N LYS A 339 -0.53 -11.52 -10.41
CA LYS A 339 0.66 -12.24 -10.87
C LYS A 339 0.96 -11.76 -12.29
N ILE A 340 2.05 -11.01 -12.46
CA ILE A 340 2.44 -10.41 -13.72
C ILE A 340 3.62 -11.20 -14.26
N MET A 341 3.36 -12.00 -15.30
CA MET A 341 4.39 -12.74 -16.03
C MET A 341 4.99 -11.81 -17.08
N THR A 342 6.28 -11.58 -17.01
CA THR A 342 6.99 -10.69 -17.93
C THR A 342 7.78 -11.50 -18.96
N THR A 343 8.37 -10.80 -19.91
CA THR A 343 9.23 -11.38 -20.94
C THR A 343 10.71 -11.26 -20.61
N LEU A 344 11.05 -10.73 -19.41
CA LEU A 344 12.42 -10.51 -18.98
C LEU A 344 13.20 -11.82 -18.91
N ASP A 345 14.37 -11.84 -19.51
CA ASP A 345 15.41 -12.83 -19.24
C ASP A 345 16.36 -12.25 -18.18
N SER A 346 16.28 -12.79 -16.97
CA SER A 346 17.04 -12.26 -15.82
C SER A 346 18.57 -12.32 -16.04
N ASN A 347 19.08 -13.30 -16.82
CA ASN A 347 20.50 -13.38 -17.12
C ASN A 347 20.94 -12.30 -18.13
N MET A 348 20.14 -12.07 -19.17
CA MET A 348 20.41 -11.00 -20.14
C MET A 348 20.35 -9.62 -19.46
N GLN A 349 19.40 -9.42 -18.57
CA GLN A 349 19.27 -8.18 -17.82
C GLN A 349 20.50 -7.96 -16.92
N GLN A 350 20.94 -8.98 -16.20
CA GLN A 350 22.12 -8.88 -15.35
C GLN A 350 23.37 -8.50 -16.15
N ILE A 351 23.62 -9.15 -17.28
CA ILE A 351 24.74 -8.81 -18.16
C ILE A 351 24.64 -7.35 -18.63
N LEU A 352 23.43 -6.91 -19.01
CA LEU A 352 23.20 -5.55 -19.47
C LEU A 352 23.46 -4.52 -18.35
N ASP A 353 23.02 -4.80 -17.14
CA ASP A 353 23.24 -3.95 -15.97
C ASP A 353 24.73 -3.85 -15.60
N GLU A 354 25.46 -4.98 -15.61
CA GLU A 354 26.90 -5.04 -15.35
C GLU A 354 27.71 -4.23 -16.41
N GLU A 355 27.39 -4.39 -17.70
CA GLU A 355 28.07 -3.68 -18.77
C GLU A 355 27.78 -2.18 -18.76
N TYR A 356 26.55 -1.77 -18.40
CA TYR A 356 26.18 -0.36 -18.26
C TYR A 356 26.73 0.31 -17.01
N ALA A 357 27.00 -0.46 -15.95
CA ALA A 357 27.66 0.02 -14.75
C ALA A 357 29.18 0.18 -14.94
N ASN A 358 29.77 -0.53 -15.92
CA ASN A 358 31.22 -0.50 -16.13
C ASN A 358 31.66 0.79 -16.82
N PRO A 359 32.45 1.67 -16.13
CA PRO A 359 32.89 2.94 -16.68
C PRO A 359 33.81 2.79 -17.90
N ASP A 360 34.53 1.65 -18.04
CA ASP A 360 35.44 1.40 -19.15
C ASP A 360 34.74 1.25 -20.50
N ASN A 361 33.45 0.99 -20.50
CA ASN A 361 32.62 0.90 -21.70
C ASN A 361 32.20 2.27 -22.25
N TYR A 362 32.62 3.36 -21.61
CA TYR A 362 32.25 4.74 -21.98
C TYR A 362 33.49 5.60 -22.26
N PRO A 363 33.35 6.73 -23.00
CA PRO A 363 34.42 7.68 -23.19
C PRO A 363 35.00 8.19 -21.87
N ALA A 364 36.32 8.37 -21.83
CA ALA A 364 37.03 8.80 -20.62
C ALA A 364 36.64 10.22 -20.14
N ASN A 365 36.25 11.09 -21.07
CA ASN A 365 35.82 12.46 -20.74
C ASN A 365 34.35 12.44 -20.37
N VAL A 366 34.07 12.26 -19.08
CA VAL A 366 32.72 12.26 -18.52
C VAL A 366 32.42 13.66 -18.00
N GLN A 367 31.31 14.24 -18.44
CA GLN A 367 30.67 15.40 -17.80
C GLN A 367 29.40 14.97 -17.10
N TYR A 368 28.95 15.74 -16.13
CA TYR A 368 27.77 15.44 -15.33
C TYR A 368 26.68 16.48 -15.54
N GLU A 369 25.54 16.06 -16.09
CA GLU A 369 24.39 16.94 -16.27
C GLU A 369 23.58 17.01 -14.97
N LEU A 370 23.33 18.24 -14.51
CA LEU A 370 22.49 18.50 -13.34
C LEU A 370 21.01 18.32 -13.65
N ASP A 371 20.33 17.50 -12.84
CA ASP A 371 18.87 17.51 -12.68
C ASP A 371 18.54 18.04 -11.28
N TYR A 372 17.81 19.19 -11.24
CA TYR A 372 17.55 19.93 -10.01
C TYR A 372 16.09 20.31 -9.89
N ALA A 373 15.52 20.06 -8.70
CA ALA A 373 14.21 20.55 -8.32
C ALA A 373 14.23 20.94 -6.84
N LEU A 374 13.74 22.14 -6.51
CA LEU A 374 13.65 22.66 -5.16
C LEU A 374 12.25 23.23 -4.93
N THR A 375 11.63 22.84 -3.83
CA THR A 375 10.39 23.46 -3.32
C THR A 375 10.70 24.17 -2.02
N VAL A 376 10.39 25.46 -1.94
CA VAL A 376 10.54 26.26 -0.73
C VAL A 376 9.20 26.81 -0.26
N GLN A 377 9.10 27.08 1.02
CA GLN A 377 7.98 27.78 1.64
C GLN A 377 8.46 29.13 2.17
N SER A 378 7.88 30.21 1.67
CA SER A 378 8.12 31.57 2.14
C SER A 378 7.54 31.80 3.53
N PRO A 379 7.99 32.82 4.28
CA PRO A 379 7.47 33.13 5.62
C PRO A 379 5.96 33.40 5.66
N ASP A 380 5.33 33.80 4.56
CA ASP A 380 3.89 33.97 4.39
C ASP A 380 3.14 32.67 4.12
N GLY A 381 3.83 31.51 4.06
CA GLY A 381 3.27 30.18 3.85
C GLY A 381 3.10 29.77 2.40
N LYS A 382 3.44 30.61 1.43
CA LYS A 382 3.36 30.27 0.00
C LYS A 382 4.49 29.33 -0.40
N GLN A 383 4.15 28.26 -1.15
CA GLN A 383 5.14 27.37 -1.74
C GLN A 383 5.51 27.81 -3.16
N THR A 384 6.79 27.71 -3.48
CA THR A 384 7.35 28.03 -4.81
C THR A 384 8.31 26.92 -5.23
N ASN A 385 8.21 26.50 -6.49
CA ASN A 385 9.06 25.47 -7.08
C ASN A 385 10.10 26.10 -7.99
N TYR A 386 11.32 25.61 -7.92
CA TYR A 386 12.46 26.00 -8.74
C TYR A 386 13.00 24.78 -9.48
N SER A 387 13.33 24.95 -10.75
CA SER A 387 13.83 23.89 -11.64
C SER A 387 15.27 24.15 -12.06
N LYS A 388 15.89 23.14 -12.71
CA LYS A 388 17.22 23.26 -13.30
C LYS A 388 17.31 24.37 -14.35
N GLU A 389 16.24 24.60 -15.12
CA GLU A 389 16.19 25.67 -16.13
C GLU A 389 16.22 27.05 -15.46
N MET A 390 15.57 27.23 -14.33
CA MET A 390 15.62 28.47 -13.56
C MET A 390 17.02 28.72 -12.98
N LEU A 391 17.68 27.67 -12.50
CA LEU A 391 19.09 27.75 -12.08
C LEU A 391 20.00 28.13 -13.26
N GLN A 392 19.82 27.50 -14.41
CA GLN A 392 20.59 27.82 -15.62
C GLN A 392 20.42 29.28 -16.03
N LEU A 393 19.18 29.79 -16.03
CA LEU A 393 18.92 31.20 -16.36
C LEU A 393 19.59 32.14 -15.37
N TYR A 394 19.55 31.82 -14.06
CA TYR A 394 20.20 32.64 -13.04
C TYR A 394 21.71 32.79 -13.26
N PHE A 395 22.42 31.73 -13.66
CA PHE A 395 23.85 31.82 -13.93
C PHE A 395 24.17 32.34 -15.32
N ARG A 396 23.29 32.22 -16.31
CA ARG A 396 23.43 32.81 -17.63
C ARG A 396 23.40 34.34 -17.62
N ASP A 397 22.84 34.94 -16.62
CA ASP A 397 22.94 36.41 -16.41
C ASP A 397 24.39 36.84 -16.09
N GLN A 398 25.24 35.93 -15.61
CA GLN A 398 26.63 36.15 -15.25
C GLN A 398 27.60 35.60 -16.31
N ASP A 399 27.28 34.44 -16.86
CA ASP A 399 28.01 33.76 -17.94
C ASP A 399 27.01 33.25 -18.99
N PRO A 400 26.90 33.92 -20.17
CA PRO A 400 25.96 33.55 -21.22
C PRO A 400 26.13 32.13 -21.77
N GLU A 401 27.34 31.55 -21.65
CA GLU A 401 27.65 30.19 -22.11
C GLU A 401 27.39 29.12 -21.01
N PHE A 402 26.95 29.54 -19.82
CA PHE A 402 26.68 28.59 -18.73
C PHE A 402 25.66 27.55 -19.19
N ASP A 403 26.05 26.29 -19.06
CA ASP A 403 25.20 25.13 -19.24
C ASP A 403 25.08 24.33 -17.93
N LEU A 404 24.40 23.21 -17.95
CA LEU A 404 24.21 22.38 -16.78
C LEU A 404 25.17 21.18 -16.75
N LEU A 405 26.28 21.23 -17.51
CA LEU A 405 27.31 20.21 -17.58
C LEU A 405 28.52 20.61 -16.75
N PHE A 406 28.97 19.73 -15.91
CA PHE A 406 30.07 19.93 -14.96
C PHE A 406 31.10 18.82 -15.10
N ASP A 407 32.37 19.11 -14.82
CA ASP A 407 33.43 18.10 -14.85
C ASP A 407 33.36 17.13 -13.65
N SER A 408 32.64 17.52 -12.58
CA SER A 408 32.38 16.67 -11.45
C SER A 408 31.06 16.99 -10.75
N PRO A 409 30.43 16.04 -10.03
CA PRO A 409 29.25 16.30 -9.19
C PRO A 409 29.52 17.35 -8.11
N GLU A 410 30.75 17.39 -7.56
CA GLU A 410 31.16 18.32 -6.52
C GLU A 410 31.20 19.77 -7.04
N GLU A 411 31.61 19.95 -8.27
CA GLU A 411 31.57 21.26 -8.93
C GLU A 411 30.12 21.72 -9.12
N GLY A 412 29.27 20.86 -9.70
CA GLY A 412 27.86 21.18 -9.90
C GLY A 412 27.13 21.48 -8.59
N GLN A 413 27.48 20.78 -7.51
CA GLN A 413 26.89 21.01 -6.19
C GLN A 413 27.18 22.42 -5.66
N GLN A 414 28.33 23.00 -5.95
CA GLN A 414 28.66 24.38 -5.56
C GLN A 414 27.71 25.40 -6.20
N TYR A 415 27.35 25.19 -7.47
CA TYR A 415 26.35 26.03 -8.16
C TYR A 415 24.96 25.87 -7.56
N VAL A 416 24.56 24.63 -7.23
CA VAL A 416 23.29 24.36 -6.54
C VAL A 416 23.24 25.08 -5.20
N ASP A 417 24.30 24.96 -4.39
CA ASP A 417 24.36 25.59 -3.06
C ASP A 417 24.32 27.11 -3.15
N GLN A 418 25.03 27.72 -4.11
CA GLN A 418 24.98 29.15 -4.34
C GLN A 418 23.58 29.62 -4.75
N TYR A 419 22.94 28.92 -5.69
CA TYR A 419 21.58 29.24 -6.14
C TYR A 419 20.58 29.11 -5.01
N LYS A 420 20.64 28.00 -4.25
CA LYS A 420 19.80 27.76 -3.07
C LYS A 420 19.98 28.83 -2.00
N ALA A 421 21.21 29.24 -1.71
CA ALA A 421 21.49 30.31 -0.76
C ALA A 421 20.84 31.63 -1.17
N ASN A 422 20.84 31.96 -2.46
CA ASN A 422 20.16 33.13 -2.98
C ASN A 422 18.64 33.07 -2.81
N ILE A 423 18.03 31.90 -3.06
CA ILE A 423 16.58 31.69 -2.88
C ILE A 423 16.18 31.82 -1.41
N LEU A 424 16.99 31.26 -0.50
CA LEU A 424 16.70 31.27 0.94
C LEU A 424 17.04 32.57 1.65
N ALA A 425 17.62 33.55 0.96
CA ALA A 425 18.01 34.85 1.54
C ALA A 425 16.80 35.67 2.04
N ASP A 426 15.60 35.39 1.58
CA ASP A 426 14.34 36.01 2.01
C ASP A 426 13.75 35.37 3.29
N GLY A 427 14.42 34.37 3.88
CA GLY A 427 13.94 33.62 5.04
C GLY A 427 13.02 32.45 4.71
N SER A 428 12.91 32.06 3.44
CA SER A 428 12.20 30.84 3.02
C SER A 428 12.86 29.58 3.57
N THR A 429 12.07 28.52 3.75
CA THR A 429 12.52 27.20 4.24
C THR A 429 12.35 26.13 3.17
N VAL A 430 13.29 25.19 3.10
CA VAL A 430 13.23 24.07 2.16
C VAL A 430 12.14 23.10 2.58
N VAL A 431 11.21 22.80 1.67
CA VAL A 431 10.17 21.78 1.82
C VAL A 431 10.63 20.45 1.22
N SER A 432 11.23 20.51 0.02
CA SER A 432 11.74 19.34 -0.70
C SER A 432 12.85 19.77 -1.64
N GLU A 433 13.87 18.95 -1.79
CA GLU A 433 14.97 19.17 -2.70
C GLU A 433 15.38 17.85 -3.36
N ARG A 434 15.65 17.91 -4.65
CA ARG A 434 16.25 16.82 -5.42
C ARG A 434 17.42 17.36 -6.22
N VAL A 435 18.60 16.78 -6.02
CA VAL A 435 19.82 17.05 -6.77
C VAL A 435 20.31 15.70 -7.32
N ASN A 436 20.52 15.63 -8.62
CA ASN A 436 21.09 14.45 -9.26
C ASN A 436 22.03 14.88 -10.37
N PHE A 437 23.16 14.18 -10.51
CA PHE A 437 24.17 14.41 -11.53
C PHE A 437 24.27 13.18 -12.42
N ALA A 438 23.77 13.29 -13.64
CA ALA A 438 23.76 12.20 -14.61
C ALA A 438 25.02 12.23 -15.47
N PRO A 439 25.84 11.16 -15.49
CA PRO A 439 27.04 11.12 -16.33
C PRO A 439 26.69 11.20 -17.82
N GLN A 440 27.42 12.00 -18.58
CA GLN A 440 27.27 12.16 -20.02
C GLN A 440 28.51 11.61 -20.77
N PRO A 441 28.34 11.06 -21.98
CA PRO A 441 27.09 10.89 -22.72
C PRO A 441 26.22 9.80 -22.10
N GLN A 442 24.90 9.94 -22.29
CA GLN A 442 23.89 8.95 -21.91
C GLN A 442 23.67 7.92 -23.02
N SER A 443 23.23 6.72 -22.63
CA SER A 443 22.90 5.62 -23.51
C SER A 443 21.70 4.85 -22.97
N SER A 444 20.99 4.16 -23.85
CA SER A 444 19.95 3.20 -23.49
C SER A 444 20.00 2.00 -24.43
N MET A 445 19.50 0.86 -24.00
CA MET A 445 19.47 -0.35 -24.80
C MET A 445 18.20 -1.16 -24.55
N THR A 446 17.67 -1.74 -25.62
CA THR A 446 16.57 -2.69 -25.58
C THR A 446 16.98 -3.95 -26.34
N VAL A 447 16.89 -5.10 -25.68
CA VAL A 447 17.14 -6.41 -26.30
C VAL A 447 15.82 -7.06 -26.65
N ILE A 448 15.59 -7.33 -27.92
CA ILE A 448 14.33 -7.88 -28.44
C ILE A 448 14.61 -9.23 -29.12
N ASP A 449 13.82 -10.26 -28.75
CA ASP A 449 13.79 -11.51 -29.51
C ASP A 449 13.09 -11.27 -30.85
N GLN A 450 13.83 -11.44 -31.93
CA GLN A 450 13.35 -11.19 -33.30
C GLN A 450 12.21 -12.13 -33.75
N HIS A 451 12.05 -13.28 -33.09
CA HIS A 451 11.01 -14.26 -33.48
C HIS A 451 9.67 -13.98 -32.81
N THR A 452 9.71 -13.48 -31.59
CA THR A 452 8.51 -13.22 -30.75
C THR A 452 8.16 -11.74 -30.65
N GLY A 453 9.12 -10.84 -30.85
CA GLY A 453 9.00 -9.42 -30.57
C GLY A 453 9.07 -9.08 -29.07
N TYR A 454 9.38 -10.05 -28.21
CA TYR A 454 9.44 -9.86 -26.77
C TYR A 454 10.71 -9.11 -26.36
N VAL A 455 10.53 -8.11 -25.49
CA VAL A 455 11.65 -7.42 -24.83
C VAL A 455 12.22 -8.34 -23.76
N LYS A 456 13.48 -8.75 -23.94
CA LYS A 456 14.20 -9.68 -23.06
C LYS A 456 15.03 -8.98 -22.00
N ALA A 457 15.53 -7.78 -22.29
CA ALA A 457 16.25 -6.93 -21.36
C ALA A 457 16.12 -5.47 -21.78
N LEU A 458 16.16 -4.55 -20.82
CA LEU A 458 16.03 -3.12 -21.08
C LEU A 458 16.77 -2.30 -20.03
N ILE A 459 17.53 -1.29 -20.50
CA ILE A 459 18.14 -0.28 -19.65
C ILE A 459 17.92 1.11 -20.24
N GLY A 460 17.49 2.05 -19.41
CA GLY A 460 17.06 3.39 -19.84
C GLY A 460 18.08 4.50 -19.63
N GLY A 461 19.26 4.19 -19.10
CA GLY A 461 20.27 5.20 -18.84
C GLY A 461 21.58 4.61 -18.34
N ARG A 462 22.68 5.39 -18.51
CA ARG A 462 23.99 5.12 -17.94
C ARG A 462 24.04 5.53 -16.47
N GLY A 463 24.76 4.78 -15.66
CA GLY A 463 24.97 5.02 -14.25
C GLY A 463 23.91 4.36 -13.37
N GLU A 464 24.09 4.46 -12.06
CA GLU A 464 23.18 3.87 -11.08
C GLU A 464 21.81 4.56 -11.12
N LYS A 465 20.75 3.74 -11.12
CA LYS A 465 19.38 4.23 -11.01
C LYS A 465 19.03 4.48 -9.55
N THR A 466 18.89 5.72 -9.15
CA THR A 466 18.72 6.16 -7.76
C THR A 466 17.27 6.34 -7.33
N ALA A 467 16.30 6.31 -8.26
CA ALA A 467 14.87 6.43 -7.97
C ALA A 467 14.02 5.67 -8.99
N SER A 468 12.86 5.17 -8.55
CA SER A 468 11.86 4.58 -9.44
C SER A 468 11.18 5.66 -10.28
N LEU A 469 10.61 5.27 -11.44
CA LEU A 469 9.87 6.13 -12.36
C LEU A 469 10.68 7.35 -12.84
N THR A 470 12.00 7.18 -12.99
CA THR A 470 12.87 8.16 -13.63
C THR A 470 12.85 8.02 -15.15
N LEU A 471 13.37 9.03 -15.87
CA LEU A 471 13.41 9.04 -17.32
C LEU A 471 14.04 7.77 -17.90
N ASN A 472 13.24 7.00 -18.63
CA ASN A 472 13.67 5.82 -19.37
C ASN A 472 13.96 6.21 -20.82
N ARG A 473 15.22 6.39 -21.17
CA ARG A 473 15.60 6.83 -22.52
C ARG A 473 15.32 5.79 -23.61
N ALA A 474 15.05 4.54 -23.22
CA ALA A 474 14.66 3.51 -24.15
C ALA A 474 13.19 3.62 -24.60
N THR A 475 12.30 4.18 -23.75
CA THR A 475 10.85 4.26 -23.99
C THR A 475 10.30 5.68 -24.03
N ASP A 476 10.86 6.62 -23.23
CA ASP A 476 10.29 7.95 -23.01
C ASP A 476 10.88 9.03 -23.93
N THR A 477 11.94 8.72 -24.67
CA THR A 477 12.59 9.68 -25.54
C THR A 477 12.55 9.27 -27.01
N THR A 478 12.43 10.28 -27.88
CA THR A 478 12.53 10.07 -29.32
C THR A 478 13.86 10.63 -29.84
N ARG A 479 14.48 9.89 -30.75
CA ARG A 479 15.70 10.28 -31.46
C ARG A 479 15.54 9.99 -32.93
N GLN A 480 16.26 10.76 -33.76
CA GLN A 480 16.32 10.50 -35.19
C GLN A 480 17.00 9.12 -35.42
N PRO A 481 16.34 8.17 -36.09
CA PRO A 481 16.92 6.85 -36.33
C PRO A 481 18.10 6.92 -37.34
N GLY A 482 18.19 7.99 -38.11
CA GLY A 482 19.22 8.15 -39.14
C GLY A 482 19.16 7.00 -40.16
N SER A 483 20.32 6.57 -40.62
CA SER A 483 20.45 5.52 -41.64
C SER A 483 19.96 4.13 -41.22
N THR A 484 19.74 3.86 -39.96
CA THR A 484 19.13 2.59 -39.51
C THR A 484 17.72 2.46 -40.06
N PHE A 485 17.01 3.55 -40.30
CA PHE A 485 15.67 3.56 -40.84
C PHE A 485 15.56 3.08 -42.29
N LYS A 486 16.66 3.11 -43.08
CA LYS A 486 16.72 2.59 -44.45
C LYS A 486 16.27 1.14 -44.58
N ILE A 487 16.55 0.33 -43.52
CA ILE A 487 16.13 -1.07 -43.49
C ILE A 487 14.61 -1.15 -43.54
N VAL A 488 13.92 -0.39 -42.72
CA VAL A 488 12.46 -0.43 -42.60
C VAL A 488 11.76 0.31 -43.75
N SER A 489 12.30 1.50 -44.14
CA SER A 489 11.65 2.35 -45.12
C SER A 489 11.87 1.94 -46.57
N THR A 490 12.99 1.29 -46.88
CA THR A 490 13.40 1.03 -48.26
C THR A 490 13.65 -0.46 -48.49
N TYR A 491 14.62 -1.04 -47.79
CA TYR A 491 15.07 -2.41 -48.13
C TYR A 491 14.08 -3.50 -47.79
N ALA A 492 13.41 -3.44 -46.65
CA ALA A 492 12.39 -4.43 -46.31
C ALA A 492 11.21 -4.43 -47.31
N PRO A 493 10.61 -3.28 -47.67
CA PRO A 493 9.61 -3.22 -48.74
C PRO A 493 10.13 -3.70 -50.09
N ALA A 494 11.36 -3.34 -50.48
CA ALA A 494 11.93 -3.78 -51.75
C ALA A 494 12.06 -5.31 -51.83
N LEU A 495 12.56 -5.92 -50.76
CA LEU A 495 12.71 -7.39 -50.69
C LEU A 495 11.36 -8.12 -50.60
N ASN A 496 10.38 -7.52 -49.84
CA ASN A 496 9.09 -8.20 -49.61
C ASN A 496 8.08 -8.00 -50.73
N GLU A 497 7.96 -6.76 -51.23
CA GLU A 497 6.88 -6.39 -52.17
C GLU A 497 7.31 -6.42 -53.63
N LYS A 498 8.59 -6.11 -53.93
CA LYS A 498 9.08 -6.02 -55.30
C LYS A 498 9.79 -7.27 -55.77
N GLY A 499 10.03 -8.25 -54.89
CA GLY A 499 10.75 -9.47 -55.24
C GLY A 499 12.26 -9.24 -55.41
N ASP A 500 12.79 -8.11 -54.98
CA ASP A 500 14.23 -7.87 -54.97
C ASP A 500 14.91 -8.86 -54.03
N THR A 501 16.20 -9.05 -54.22
CA THR A 501 17.04 -9.88 -53.35
C THR A 501 18.25 -9.08 -52.89
N LEU A 502 18.97 -9.59 -51.88
CA LEU A 502 20.22 -8.96 -51.47
C LEU A 502 21.29 -8.91 -52.57
N ALA A 503 21.11 -9.68 -53.66
CA ALA A 503 22.00 -9.68 -54.82
C ALA A 503 21.50 -8.76 -55.93
N THR A 504 20.30 -8.20 -55.86
CA THR A 504 19.81 -7.20 -56.83
C THR A 504 20.71 -6.00 -56.82
N THR A 505 21.07 -5.48 -58.01
CA THR A 505 22.01 -4.40 -58.19
C THR A 505 21.31 -3.09 -58.57
N PHE A 506 21.85 -1.99 -58.09
CA PHE A 506 21.49 -0.62 -58.45
C PHE A 506 22.76 0.20 -58.70
N MET A 507 22.62 1.29 -59.47
CA MET A 507 23.72 2.17 -59.77
C MET A 507 23.90 3.18 -58.62
N ASP A 508 25.08 3.16 -57.99
CA ASP A 508 25.52 4.19 -57.04
C ASP A 508 26.25 5.27 -57.84
N GLU A 509 25.50 6.25 -58.37
CA GLU A 509 25.95 7.36 -59.20
C GLU A 509 25.28 8.68 -58.75
N PRO A 510 25.73 9.88 -59.21
CA PRO A 510 25.06 11.12 -58.85
C PRO A 510 23.56 11.08 -59.12
N TYR A 511 22.78 11.36 -58.09
CA TYR A 511 21.32 11.32 -58.10
C TYR A 511 20.77 12.57 -57.42
N GLU A 512 19.65 13.10 -57.92
CA GLU A 512 18.98 14.27 -57.36
C GLU A 512 17.52 13.95 -57.01
N TYR A 513 17.03 14.56 -55.94
CA TYR A 513 15.61 14.56 -55.60
C TYR A 513 14.81 15.37 -56.66
N PRO A 514 13.47 15.22 -56.71
CA PRO A 514 12.64 15.97 -57.65
C PRO A 514 12.73 17.50 -57.53
N ASP A 515 13.17 18.00 -56.40
CA ASP A 515 13.42 19.45 -56.15
C ASP A 515 14.80 19.91 -56.60
N GLY A 516 15.62 19.02 -57.20
CA GLY A 516 16.99 19.33 -57.64
C GLY A 516 18.05 19.23 -56.55
N SER A 517 17.71 18.88 -55.32
CA SER A 517 18.70 18.71 -54.26
C SER A 517 19.48 17.40 -54.45
N PRO A 518 20.83 17.41 -54.33
CA PRO A 518 21.64 16.21 -54.58
C PRO A 518 21.57 15.23 -53.44
N VAL A 519 21.50 13.92 -53.76
CA VAL A 519 21.66 12.83 -52.79
C VAL A 519 23.16 12.52 -52.67
N ASN A 520 23.70 12.77 -51.48
CA ASN A 520 25.12 12.57 -51.21
C ASN A 520 25.35 11.31 -50.34
N ASN A 521 26.27 10.46 -50.73
CA ASN A 521 26.82 9.43 -49.88
C ASN A 521 27.71 10.05 -48.78
N ALA A 522 27.74 9.39 -47.60
CA ALA A 522 28.64 9.82 -46.51
C ALA A 522 30.12 9.81 -46.91
N SER A 523 30.51 8.91 -47.80
CA SER A 523 31.84 8.80 -48.41
C SER A 523 32.18 9.97 -49.38
N ARG A 524 31.16 10.76 -49.79
CA ARG A 524 31.25 11.77 -50.89
C ARG A 524 31.79 11.21 -52.19
N SER A 525 31.64 9.89 -52.42
CA SER A 525 32.04 9.18 -53.63
C SER A 525 30.95 8.20 -54.05
N TYR A 526 31.00 7.76 -55.29
CA TYR A 526 30.06 6.85 -55.90
C TYR A 526 30.79 5.57 -56.36
N GLY A 527 30.18 4.40 -56.12
CA GLY A 527 30.79 3.09 -56.34
C GLY A 527 30.37 2.37 -57.62
N GLY A 528 29.46 2.98 -58.41
CA GLY A 528 28.89 2.33 -59.61
C GLY A 528 27.92 1.18 -59.27
N GLU A 529 27.92 0.12 -60.06
CA GLU A 529 27.03 -0.99 -59.82
C GLU A 529 27.23 -1.65 -58.44
N THR A 530 26.18 -1.68 -57.62
CA THR A 530 26.25 -2.03 -56.21
C THR A 530 25.04 -2.91 -55.83
N THR A 531 25.29 -4.02 -55.15
CA THR A 531 24.21 -4.88 -54.64
C THR A 531 23.53 -4.27 -53.45
N ILE A 532 22.24 -4.60 -53.18
CA ILE A 532 21.51 -4.21 -51.97
C ILE A 532 22.30 -4.61 -50.70
N ARG A 533 22.93 -5.79 -50.67
CA ARG A 533 23.78 -6.21 -49.54
C ARG A 533 24.89 -5.23 -49.25
N LYS A 534 25.64 -4.81 -50.31
CA LYS A 534 26.73 -3.89 -50.16
C LYS A 534 26.25 -2.47 -49.83
N ALA A 535 25.10 -2.07 -50.36
CA ALA A 535 24.46 -0.81 -50.05
C ALA A 535 24.03 -0.71 -48.56
N ILE A 536 23.48 -1.80 -48.00
CA ILE A 536 23.17 -1.92 -46.56
C ILE A 536 24.47 -1.85 -45.74
N GLN A 537 25.46 -2.66 -46.09
CA GLN A 537 26.74 -2.76 -45.39
C GLN A 537 27.46 -1.43 -45.28
N ASN A 538 27.46 -0.63 -46.36
CA ASN A 538 28.16 0.64 -46.45
C ASN A 538 27.23 1.85 -46.23
N SER A 539 25.97 1.63 -45.89
CA SER A 539 24.94 2.65 -45.69
C SER A 539 24.86 3.65 -46.86
N ILE A 540 24.90 3.17 -48.10
CA ILE A 540 24.89 4.00 -49.32
C ILE A 540 23.54 4.72 -49.44
N ASN A 541 23.58 6.04 -49.50
CA ASN A 541 22.38 6.89 -49.52
C ASN A 541 21.68 6.82 -50.89
N VAL A 542 22.43 6.91 -51.95
CA VAL A 542 21.88 6.92 -53.33
C VAL A 542 21.08 5.68 -53.63
N VAL A 543 21.56 4.50 -53.23
CA VAL A 543 20.84 3.25 -53.47
C VAL A 543 19.60 3.09 -52.56
N ALA A 544 19.56 3.82 -51.46
CA ALA A 544 18.42 3.76 -50.53
C ALA A 544 17.29 4.74 -50.92
N VAL A 545 17.56 5.75 -51.77
CA VAL A 545 16.58 6.66 -52.34
C VAL A 545 16.02 6.16 -53.64
#